data_cdf7e5d543c5428a61d25137eb4e018a
#
_entry.id   cdf7e5d543c5428a61d25137eb4e018a
#
_cell.length_a   1.000
_cell.length_b   1.000
_cell.length_c   1.000
_cell.angle_alpha   90.00
_cell.angle_beta   90.00
_cell.angle_gamma   90.00
#
_symmetry.space_group_name_H-M   'P 1'
#
loop_
_entity.id
_entity.type
_entity.pdbx_description
1 polymer ?
#
loop_
_entity_poly.entity_id
_entity_poly.type
_entity_poly.pdbx_seq_one_letter_code
_entity_poly.pdbx_strand_id
1 'polypeptide(L)'
;MLQKLGFLPGFNKQVTPTGAESQWTGGTNVRFRYGTPEKIGGWNQLGNTKLTGAVRGLHHMVNKSGIKYAILGTNRILYVYTGGVYYDIHPLVNPSGTAITSAFSTSNGDPTVTLTFPTAHGFLTGDIILFGDPSTFSAISGSNFGASDFCDKKFMVTSTPTGTTLTITMPSNESGAGATTSGGITYFQYYHVGPPDQVGVFGYGISQWGGTVSGPQTTTLNGALNADAFGTGGSGTTINVASTTGFPSTGTNYIQV
;
A
#
# COMPACT_ATOMS: atom_id res chain seq x y z
N MET A 1 -18.73 45.87 43.80
CA MET A 1 -19.66 45.83 42.67
C MET A 1 -19.34 44.59 41.85
N LEU A 2 -20.24 43.60 41.75
CA LEU A 2 -20.04 42.40 40.94
C LEU A 2 -20.57 42.68 39.52
N GLN A 3 -19.66 42.66 38.54
CA GLN A 3 -20.04 42.82 37.16
C GLN A 3 -20.17 41.45 36.49
N LYS A 4 -21.36 41.16 35.89
CA LYS A 4 -21.60 39.94 35.17
C LYS A 4 -20.93 40.04 33.78
N LEU A 5 -19.93 39.23 33.54
CA LEU A 5 -19.32 39.08 32.21
C LEU A 5 -20.05 37.94 31.46
N GLY A 6 -20.65 38.25 30.32
CA GLY A 6 -21.27 37.26 29.46
C GLY A 6 -20.40 37.06 28.21
N PHE A 7 -20.08 35.80 27.90
CA PHE A 7 -19.33 35.44 26.67
C PHE A 7 -20.24 34.63 25.78
N LEU A 8 -20.20 34.89 24.48
CA LEU A 8 -20.86 34.08 23.47
C LEU A 8 -20.10 32.76 23.23
N PRO A 9 -20.79 31.63 23.10
CA PRO A 9 -20.16 30.36 22.79
C PRO A 9 -19.64 30.33 21.34
N GLY A 10 -18.55 29.62 21.13
CA GLY A 10 -17.92 29.48 19.82
C GLY A 10 -16.68 30.36 19.65
N PHE A 11 -15.96 30.15 18.54
CA PHE A 11 -14.78 30.94 18.17
C PHE A 11 -15.13 31.83 16.99
N ASN A 12 -15.04 33.14 17.17
CA ASN A 12 -15.19 34.09 16.08
C ASN A 12 -13.79 34.42 15.49
N LYS A 13 -13.56 33.97 14.27
CA LYS A 13 -12.33 34.24 13.53
C LYS A 13 -12.49 35.29 12.41
N GLN A 14 -13.68 35.85 12.27
CA GLN A 14 -13.98 36.83 11.21
C GLN A 14 -13.63 38.26 11.60
N VAL A 15 -13.45 38.52 12.89
CA VAL A 15 -13.11 39.85 13.43
C VAL A 15 -11.74 39.79 14.10
N THR A 16 -11.11 40.96 14.22
CA THR A 16 -9.86 41.09 14.98
C THR A 16 -10.10 40.82 16.47
N PRO A 17 -9.09 40.38 17.24
CA PRO A 17 -9.22 40.15 18.66
C PRO A 17 -9.77 41.38 19.44
N THR A 18 -9.42 42.59 19.00
CA THR A 18 -9.91 43.84 19.58
C THR A 18 -11.37 44.14 19.26
N GLY A 19 -11.86 43.66 18.09
CA GLY A 19 -13.26 43.80 17.70
C GLY A 19 -14.18 42.68 18.19
N ALA A 20 -13.63 41.67 18.83
CA ALA A 20 -14.36 40.48 19.31
C ALA A 20 -14.72 40.60 20.80
N GLU A 21 -15.26 41.73 21.23
CA GLU A 21 -15.67 41.91 22.61
C GLU A 21 -16.72 40.87 23.01
N SER A 22 -16.54 40.24 24.19
CA SER A 22 -17.38 39.18 24.71
C SER A 22 -17.42 37.88 23.86
N GLN A 23 -16.43 37.68 22.99
CA GLN A 23 -16.32 36.52 22.12
C GLN A 23 -14.93 35.86 22.27
N TRP A 24 -14.90 34.56 21.99
CA TRP A 24 -13.66 33.80 21.95
C TRP A 24 -13.07 33.86 20.55
N THR A 25 -11.80 34.23 20.41
CA THR A 25 -11.11 34.33 19.12
C THR A 25 -10.27 33.11 18.79
N GLY A 26 -10.02 32.24 19.75
CA GLY A 26 -9.28 31.01 19.55
C GLY A 26 -9.19 30.16 20.82
N GLY A 27 -8.83 28.91 20.63
CA GLY A 27 -8.61 27.95 21.71
C GLY A 27 -8.23 26.59 21.15
N THR A 28 -7.58 25.79 21.97
CA THR A 28 -7.21 24.40 21.65
C THR A 28 -7.75 23.47 22.74
N ASN A 29 -8.19 22.27 22.32
CA ASN A 29 -8.76 21.27 23.23
C ASN A 29 -9.96 21.77 24.04
N VAL A 30 -10.80 22.61 23.45
CA VAL A 30 -11.98 23.19 24.08
C VAL A 30 -13.21 22.86 23.25
N ARG A 31 -14.30 22.51 23.90
CA ARG A 31 -15.65 22.46 23.35
C ARG A 31 -16.55 23.41 24.13
N PHE A 32 -17.62 23.88 23.48
CA PHE A 32 -18.64 24.68 24.16
C PHE A 32 -19.83 23.79 24.53
N ARG A 33 -20.16 23.75 25.80
CA ARG A 33 -21.31 23.01 26.32
C ARG A 33 -22.15 23.94 27.20
N TYR A 34 -23.44 23.98 26.94
CA TYR A 34 -24.37 24.89 27.61
C TYR A 34 -23.91 26.37 27.64
N GLY A 35 -23.26 26.82 26.57
CA GLY A 35 -22.77 28.18 26.43
C GLY A 35 -21.43 28.48 27.10
N THR A 36 -20.85 27.54 27.83
CA THR A 36 -19.55 27.68 28.50
C THR A 36 -18.46 26.84 27.83
N PRO A 37 -17.20 27.35 27.80
CA PRO A 37 -16.08 26.55 27.31
C PRO A 37 -15.73 25.46 28.32
N GLU A 38 -15.59 24.25 27.83
CA GLU A 38 -15.21 23.07 28.59
C GLU A 38 -13.99 22.42 27.94
N LYS A 39 -13.02 22.01 28.75
CA LYS A 39 -11.85 21.30 28.25
C LYS A 39 -12.28 19.94 27.66
N ILE A 40 -11.90 19.66 26.43
CA ILE A 40 -12.00 18.31 25.88
C ILE A 40 -10.97 17.45 26.58
N GLY A 41 -11.40 16.27 27.06
CA GLY A 41 -10.47 15.27 27.62
C GLY A 41 -9.38 14.90 26.59
N GLY A 42 -8.28 14.32 27.07
CA GLY A 42 -7.20 13.85 26.22
C GLY A 42 -7.66 12.73 25.26
N TRP A 43 -6.88 12.48 24.27
CA TRP A 43 -7.06 11.33 23.37
C TRP A 43 -6.55 10.08 24.06
N ASN A 44 -7.31 9.02 23.98
CA ASN A 44 -6.90 7.71 24.42
C ASN A 44 -6.77 6.78 23.22
N GLN A 45 -5.77 5.91 23.22
CA GLN A 45 -5.59 4.93 22.16
C GLN A 45 -6.73 3.90 22.22
N LEU A 46 -7.33 3.64 21.09
CA LEU A 46 -8.38 2.63 20.96
C LEU A 46 -7.74 1.26 20.69
N GLY A 47 -7.45 0.54 21.76
CA GLY A 47 -6.77 -0.77 21.69
C GLY A 47 -5.25 -0.67 21.51
N ASN A 48 -4.57 -1.80 21.60
CA ASN A 48 -3.11 -1.90 21.50
C ASN A 48 -2.63 -2.50 20.17
N THR A 49 -3.55 -2.79 19.26
CA THR A 49 -3.21 -3.42 17.98
C THR A 49 -2.67 -2.37 17.01
N LYS A 50 -1.44 -2.57 16.56
CA LYS A 50 -0.86 -1.77 15.48
C LYS A 50 -1.40 -2.26 14.14
N LEU A 51 -2.07 -1.37 13.40
CA LEU A 51 -2.56 -1.67 12.06
C LEU A 51 -1.42 -1.60 11.03
N THR A 52 -1.51 -2.45 10.00
CA THR A 52 -0.57 -2.41 8.88
C THR A 52 -0.94 -1.28 7.93
N GLY A 53 -0.01 -0.35 7.75
CA GLY A 53 -0.22 0.84 6.94
C GLY A 53 -0.82 2.02 7.70
N ALA A 54 -0.96 3.15 7.02
CA ALA A 54 -1.56 4.37 7.56
C ALA A 54 -3.05 4.43 7.19
N VAL A 55 -3.92 4.66 8.18
CA VAL A 55 -5.37 4.82 7.94
C VAL A 55 -5.62 6.05 7.08
N ARG A 56 -6.29 5.86 5.95
CA ARG A 56 -6.65 6.92 4.98
C ARG A 56 -8.14 7.17 4.91
N GLY A 57 -8.95 6.19 5.28
CA GLY A 57 -10.39 6.30 5.28
C GLY A 57 -11.00 5.60 6.48
N LEU A 58 -12.09 6.18 6.98
CA LEU A 58 -12.88 5.63 8.07
C LEU A 58 -14.35 5.71 7.68
N HIS A 59 -15.05 4.59 7.75
CA HIS A 59 -16.49 4.53 7.53
C HIS A 59 -17.15 3.83 8.70
N HIS A 60 -18.22 4.42 9.22
CA HIS A 60 -19.01 3.85 10.30
C HIS A 60 -20.33 3.31 9.76
N MET A 61 -20.70 2.12 10.16
CA MET A 61 -21.98 1.50 9.80
C MET A 61 -22.60 0.76 10.99
N VAL A 62 -23.91 0.63 10.95
CA VAL A 62 -24.69 -0.16 11.90
C VAL A 62 -25.48 -1.18 11.11
N ASN A 63 -25.40 -2.43 11.50
CA ASN A 63 -26.17 -3.49 10.85
C ASN A 63 -27.64 -3.49 11.31
N LYS A 64 -28.47 -4.33 10.69
CA LYS A 64 -29.90 -4.47 11.05
C LYS A 64 -30.12 -4.93 12.50
N SER A 65 -29.14 -5.57 13.12
CA SER A 65 -29.19 -6.03 14.52
C SER A 65 -28.63 -4.99 15.51
N GLY A 66 -28.34 -3.77 15.07
CA GLY A 66 -27.84 -2.69 15.91
C GLY A 66 -26.34 -2.77 16.24
N ILE A 67 -25.60 -3.73 15.68
CA ILE A 67 -24.16 -3.88 15.91
C ILE A 67 -23.44 -2.79 15.12
N LYS A 68 -22.53 -2.09 15.81
CA LYS A 68 -21.74 -0.99 15.25
C LYS A 68 -20.42 -1.52 14.70
N TYR A 69 -20.09 -1.10 13.51
CA TYR A 69 -18.83 -1.40 12.83
C TYR A 69 -18.14 -0.11 12.42
N ALA A 70 -16.83 -0.09 12.55
CA ALA A 70 -15.99 0.93 11.91
C ALA A 70 -15.09 0.24 10.88
N ILE A 71 -15.21 0.61 9.62
CA ILE A 71 -14.38 0.12 8.54
C ILE A 71 -13.21 1.09 8.37
N LEU A 72 -11.99 0.59 8.45
CA LEU A 72 -10.78 1.38 8.34
C LEU A 72 -10.01 0.94 7.09
N GLY A 73 -9.90 1.84 6.12
CA GLY A 73 -9.04 1.67 4.96
C GLY A 73 -7.66 2.24 5.24
N THR A 74 -6.64 1.38 5.27
CA THR A 74 -5.26 1.83 5.25
C THR A 74 -4.76 1.90 3.81
N ASN A 75 -3.58 2.45 3.60
CA ASN A 75 -2.94 2.40 2.29
C ASN A 75 -2.41 0.99 1.93
N ARG A 76 -2.69 -0.02 2.75
CA ARG A 76 -2.21 -1.40 2.55
C ARG A 76 -3.30 -2.45 2.75
N ILE A 77 -4.09 -2.36 3.79
CA ILE A 77 -5.05 -3.38 4.21
C ILE A 77 -6.36 -2.72 4.64
N LEU A 78 -7.46 -3.43 4.45
CA LEU A 78 -8.80 -3.05 4.91
C LEU A 78 -9.13 -3.81 6.20
N TYR A 79 -9.55 -3.06 7.23
CA TYR A 79 -9.92 -3.61 8.52
C TYR A 79 -11.37 -3.27 8.88
N VAL A 80 -11.97 -4.14 9.69
CA VAL A 80 -13.21 -3.86 10.42
C VAL A 80 -12.90 -3.87 11.92
N TYR A 81 -13.35 -2.83 12.60
CA TYR A 81 -13.33 -2.75 14.05
C TYR A 81 -14.74 -2.94 14.60
N THR A 82 -14.91 -3.90 15.50
CA THR A 82 -16.16 -4.13 16.22
C THR A 82 -15.87 -4.84 17.55
N GLY A 83 -16.66 -4.59 18.59
CA GLY A 83 -16.50 -5.26 19.87
C GLY A 83 -15.12 -5.10 20.54
N GLY A 84 -14.36 -4.05 20.21
CA GLY A 84 -13.01 -3.84 20.76
C GLY A 84 -11.89 -4.51 19.96
N VAL A 85 -12.19 -5.23 18.89
CA VAL A 85 -11.23 -6.03 18.10
C VAL A 85 -11.17 -5.54 16.66
N TYR A 86 -9.97 -5.60 16.07
CA TYR A 86 -9.75 -5.36 14.65
C TYR A 86 -9.70 -6.68 13.90
N TYR A 87 -10.51 -6.79 12.86
CA TYR A 87 -10.53 -7.92 11.95
C TYR A 87 -9.99 -7.48 10.60
N ASP A 88 -9.06 -8.25 10.08
CA ASP A 88 -8.58 -8.10 8.71
C ASP A 88 -9.65 -8.65 7.75
N ILE A 89 -10.12 -7.81 6.85
CA ILE A 89 -11.12 -8.18 5.84
C ILE A 89 -10.62 -7.94 4.41
N HIS A 90 -9.33 -7.69 4.27
CA HIS A 90 -8.75 -7.45 2.96
C HIS A 90 -8.72 -8.76 2.16
N PRO A 91 -9.17 -8.76 0.90
CA PRO A 91 -9.20 -9.98 0.09
C PRO A 91 -7.78 -10.51 -0.19
N LEU A 92 -7.69 -11.82 -0.27
CA LEU A 92 -6.46 -12.55 -0.58
C LEU A 92 -6.47 -13.04 -2.03
N VAL A 93 -5.33 -12.97 -2.69
CA VAL A 93 -5.11 -13.54 -4.03
C VAL A 93 -5.14 -15.06 -3.96
N ASN A 94 -4.55 -15.63 -2.92
CA ASN A 94 -4.48 -17.07 -2.67
C ASN A 94 -5.05 -17.43 -1.29
N PRO A 95 -6.39 -17.44 -1.10
CA PRO A 95 -7.02 -17.61 0.21
C PRO A 95 -6.75 -18.97 0.85
N SER A 96 -6.40 -19.99 0.07
CA SER A 96 -5.99 -21.31 0.58
C SER A 96 -4.53 -21.36 1.04
N GLY A 97 -3.79 -20.26 0.86
CA GLY A 97 -2.35 -20.21 1.04
C GLY A 97 -1.59 -20.96 -0.06
N THR A 98 -0.33 -20.63 -0.20
CA THR A 98 0.59 -21.32 -1.12
C THR A 98 1.84 -21.69 -0.36
N ALA A 99 2.22 -22.97 -0.41
CA ALA A 99 3.46 -23.44 0.20
C ALA A 99 4.65 -23.14 -0.72
N ILE A 100 5.71 -22.62 -0.13
CA ILE A 100 7.01 -22.45 -0.80
C ILE A 100 8.09 -23.21 -0.04
N THR A 101 8.98 -23.85 -0.78
CA THR A 101 10.13 -24.57 -0.27
C THR A 101 11.40 -23.78 -0.58
N SER A 102 12.43 -23.93 0.25
CA SER A 102 13.73 -23.26 0.04
C SER A 102 13.65 -21.74 -0.09
N ALA A 103 12.75 -21.13 0.71
CA ALA A 103 12.28 -19.77 0.47
C ALA A 103 13.24 -18.69 0.97
N PHE A 104 13.93 -18.92 2.08
CA PHE A 104 14.59 -17.83 2.80
C PHE A 104 16.11 -17.81 2.59
N SER A 105 16.65 -16.62 2.33
CA SER A 105 18.08 -16.34 2.35
C SER A 105 18.33 -15.08 3.18
N THR A 106 19.30 -15.16 4.10
CA THR A 106 19.69 -14.08 5.00
C THR A 106 21.18 -13.83 4.91
N SER A 107 21.63 -12.65 5.31
CA SER A 107 23.03 -12.27 5.36
C SER A 107 23.36 -11.68 6.74
N ASN A 108 24.52 -12.05 7.28
CA ASN A 108 24.97 -11.55 8.58
C ASN A 108 25.05 -10.02 8.60
N GLY A 109 24.49 -9.41 9.62
CA GLY A 109 24.44 -7.95 9.81
C GLY A 109 23.37 -7.23 9.02
N ASP A 110 22.58 -7.94 8.19
CA ASP A 110 21.54 -7.35 7.33
C ASP A 110 20.14 -7.75 7.83
N PRO A 111 19.18 -6.79 7.99
CA PRO A 111 17.79 -7.11 8.32
C PRO A 111 16.99 -7.61 7.10
N THR A 112 17.59 -7.61 5.91
CA THR A 112 16.91 -8.00 4.67
C THR A 112 16.86 -9.53 4.56
N VAL A 113 15.64 -10.02 4.36
CA VAL A 113 15.41 -11.44 4.05
C VAL A 113 14.93 -11.53 2.61
N THR A 114 15.62 -12.31 1.81
CA THR A 114 15.23 -12.62 0.43
C THR A 114 14.42 -13.91 0.41
N LEU A 115 13.26 -13.85 -0.23
CA LEU A 115 12.40 -15.00 -0.48
C LEU A 115 12.55 -15.41 -1.94
N THR A 116 12.67 -16.72 -2.18
CA THR A 116 12.71 -17.30 -3.52
C THR A 116 11.51 -18.21 -3.74
N PHE A 117 10.82 -17.98 -4.83
CA PHE A 117 9.63 -18.73 -5.22
C PHE A 117 9.93 -19.67 -6.40
N PRO A 118 9.28 -20.82 -6.48
CA PRO A 118 9.48 -21.75 -7.59
C PRO A 118 8.93 -21.24 -8.93
N THR A 119 7.98 -20.32 -8.86
CA THR A 119 7.32 -19.68 -10.01
C THR A 119 7.20 -18.19 -9.80
N ALA A 120 6.80 -17.44 -10.82
CA ALA A 120 6.56 -16.01 -10.69
C ALA A 120 5.53 -15.71 -9.59
N HIS A 121 5.91 -14.86 -8.65
CA HIS A 121 5.13 -14.61 -7.43
C HIS A 121 4.03 -13.55 -7.60
N GLY A 122 4.11 -12.69 -8.61
CA GLY A 122 3.11 -11.65 -8.86
C GLY A 122 3.02 -10.51 -7.84
N PHE A 123 3.90 -10.48 -6.83
CA PHE A 123 3.96 -9.35 -5.88
C PHE A 123 4.57 -8.12 -6.52
N LEU A 124 4.09 -6.97 -6.08
CA LEU A 124 4.68 -5.66 -6.34
C LEU A 124 5.35 -5.12 -5.09
N THR A 125 6.32 -4.22 -5.26
CA THR A 125 6.91 -3.50 -4.14
C THR A 125 5.83 -2.75 -3.37
N GLY A 126 5.83 -2.92 -2.05
CA GLY A 126 4.83 -2.36 -1.17
C GLY A 126 3.61 -3.23 -0.90
N ASP A 127 3.46 -4.37 -1.57
CA ASP A 127 2.45 -5.37 -1.23
C ASP A 127 2.67 -5.96 0.16
N ILE A 128 1.64 -6.58 0.67
CA ILE A 128 1.71 -7.27 1.95
C ILE A 128 1.67 -8.78 1.73
N ILE A 129 2.64 -9.45 2.34
CA ILE A 129 2.69 -10.91 2.48
C ILE A 129 2.41 -11.28 3.94
N LEU A 130 1.57 -12.27 4.15
CA LEU A 130 1.32 -12.90 5.44
C LEU A 130 1.88 -14.32 5.40
N PHE A 131 2.67 -14.70 6.37
CA PHE A 131 3.10 -16.09 6.53
C PHE A 131 2.14 -16.84 7.43
N GLY A 132 1.92 -18.11 7.08
CA GLY A 132 0.98 -18.98 7.77
C GLY A 132 1.52 -19.63 9.03
N ASP A 133 0.89 -20.72 9.41
CA ASP A 133 1.10 -21.44 10.65
C ASP A 133 2.58 -21.89 10.83
N PRO A 134 3.16 -21.67 12.02
CA PRO A 134 4.52 -22.13 12.35
C PRO A 134 4.71 -23.65 12.31
N SER A 135 3.63 -24.43 12.37
CA SER A 135 3.73 -25.91 12.32
C SER A 135 4.29 -26.45 11.01
N THR A 136 4.24 -25.68 9.94
CA THR A 136 4.76 -26.05 8.61
C THR A 136 6.12 -25.45 8.31
N PHE A 137 6.66 -24.60 9.19
CA PHE A 137 7.91 -23.90 9.00
C PHE A 137 9.09 -24.66 9.58
N SER A 138 10.04 -25.00 8.73
CA SER A 138 11.33 -25.52 9.20
C SER A 138 12.23 -24.37 9.65
N ALA A 139 12.98 -24.59 10.73
CA ALA A 139 13.92 -23.57 11.21
C ALA A 139 14.93 -23.16 10.13
N ILE A 140 15.23 -21.88 10.06
CA ILE A 140 16.30 -21.35 9.20
C ILE A 140 17.63 -21.71 9.87
N SER A 141 18.32 -22.68 9.33
CA SER A 141 19.59 -23.14 9.90
C SER A 141 20.65 -22.02 9.80
N GLY A 142 21.30 -21.72 10.91
CA GLY A 142 22.34 -20.70 10.97
C GLY A 142 21.84 -19.26 11.13
N SER A 143 20.53 -19.03 11.07
CA SER A 143 19.90 -17.73 11.29
C SER A 143 19.43 -17.56 12.73
N ASN A 144 19.40 -16.32 13.22
CA ASN A 144 18.72 -15.97 14.47
C ASN A 144 17.20 -15.74 14.29
N PHE A 145 16.72 -15.74 13.04
CA PHE A 145 15.28 -15.65 12.76
C PHE A 145 14.65 -17.03 12.80
N GLY A 146 13.67 -17.19 13.65
CA GLY A 146 12.89 -18.42 13.81
C GLY A 146 11.49 -18.34 13.23
N ALA A 147 10.73 -19.44 13.32
CA ALA A 147 9.35 -19.48 12.86
C ALA A 147 8.48 -18.40 13.49
N SER A 148 8.67 -18.09 14.77
CA SER A 148 7.95 -17.04 15.49
C SER A 148 8.20 -15.63 14.97
N ASP A 149 9.27 -15.43 14.19
CA ASP A 149 9.58 -14.12 13.61
C ASP A 149 8.81 -13.87 12.31
N PHE A 150 8.39 -14.91 11.63
CA PHE A 150 7.66 -14.84 10.36
C PHE A 150 6.18 -15.20 10.49
N CYS A 151 5.87 -16.31 11.13
CA CYS A 151 4.53 -16.89 11.13
C CYS A 151 3.50 -16.00 11.80
N ASP A 152 2.30 -15.96 11.25
CA ASP A 152 1.18 -15.11 11.65
C ASP A 152 1.51 -13.60 11.62
N LYS A 153 2.58 -13.23 10.93
CA LYS A 153 3.00 -11.82 10.78
C LYS A 153 2.89 -11.35 9.33
N LYS A 154 2.59 -10.07 9.22
CA LYS A 154 2.49 -9.35 7.95
C LYS A 154 3.77 -8.58 7.69
N PHE A 155 4.32 -8.75 6.51
CA PHE A 155 5.49 -8.01 6.04
C PHE A 155 5.16 -7.24 4.77
N MET A 156 5.79 -6.08 4.65
CA MET A 156 5.76 -5.32 3.42
C MET A 156 6.87 -5.80 2.50
N VAL A 157 6.55 -6.07 1.26
CA VAL A 157 7.53 -6.36 0.21
C VAL A 157 8.35 -5.10 -0.05
N THR A 158 9.63 -5.15 0.24
CA THR A 158 10.55 -4.01 0.11
C THR A 158 11.06 -3.84 -1.32
N SER A 159 11.31 -4.94 -2.01
CA SER A 159 11.65 -4.94 -3.43
C SER A 159 11.30 -6.28 -4.07
N THR A 160 11.25 -6.29 -5.40
CA THR A 160 11.03 -7.48 -6.23
C THR A 160 12.13 -7.55 -7.29
N PRO A 161 13.34 -8.03 -6.89
CA PRO A 161 14.51 -8.04 -7.77
C PRO A 161 14.31 -8.85 -9.06
N THR A 162 13.54 -9.93 -8.98
CA THR A 162 13.13 -10.73 -10.14
C THR A 162 11.66 -11.16 -10.01
N GLY A 163 11.09 -11.76 -11.04
CA GLY A 163 9.74 -12.32 -10.97
C GLY A 163 9.59 -13.47 -9.96
N THR A 164 10.69 -14.08 -9.53
CA THR A 164 10.71 -15.21 -8.58
C THR A 164 11.35 -14.87 -7.25
N THR A 165 11.88 -13.67 -7.05
CA THR A 165 12.50 -13.25 -5.78
C THR A 165 11.91 -11.93 -5.31
N LEU A 166 11.62 -11.86 -4.02
CA LEU A 166 11.27 -10.62 -3.34
C LEU A 166 12.05 -10.47 -2.04
N THR A 167 12.09 -9.27 -1.51
CA THR A 167 12.72 -8.97 -0.22
C THR A 167 11.72 -8.40 0.77
N ILE A 168 11.92 -8.74 2.03
CA ILE A 168 11.26 -8.14 3.18
C ILE A 168 12.32 -7.66 4.17
N THR A 169 11.97 -6.74 5.05
CA THR A 169 12.87 -6.22 6.08
C THR A 169 12.39 -6.65 7.47
N MET A 170 13.27 -7.26 8.21
CA MET A 170 13.03 -7.67 9.59
C MET A 170 13.24 -6.50 10.56
N PRO A 171 12.65 -6.55 11.78
CA PRO A 171 12.83 -5.50 12.79
C PRO A 171 14.27 -5.39 13.34
N SER A 172 15.05 -6.45 13.23
CA SER A 172 16.43 -6.54 13.71
C SER A 172 17.33 -7.10 12.62
N ASN A 173 18.64 -6.88 12.77
CA ASN A 173 19.63 -7.48 11.88
C ASN A 173 19.78 -8.97 12.14
N GLU A 174 20.11 -9.71 11.08
CA GLU A 174 20.60 -11.08 11.20
C GLU A 174 21.93 -11.09 11.96
N SER A 175 22.04 -11.93 12.98
CA SER A 175 23.27 -12.10 13.77
C SER A 175 23.96 -13.44 13.51
N GLY A 176 23.37 -14.26 12.67
CA GLY A 176 23.93 -15.54 12.23
C GLY A 176 24.85 -15.41 11.02
N ALA A 177 25.36 -16.53 10.55
CA ALA A 177 26.28 -16.59 9.40
C ALA A 177 25.63 -16.34 8.03
N GLY A 178 24.34 -16.02 8.02
CA GLY A 178 23.51 -16.06 6.83
C GLY A 178 23.07 -17.48 6.50
N ALA A 179 21.84 -17.66 6.12
CA ALA A 179 21.28 -18.99 5.95
C ALA A 179 20.31 -19.06 4.77
N THR A 180 20.24 -20.24 4.21
CA THR A 180 19.21 -20.61 3.24
C THR A 180 18.44 -21.78 3.81
N THR A 181 17.13 -21.71 3.81
CA THR A 181 16.28 -22.80 4.31
C THR A 181 15.69 -23.61 3.17
N SER A 182 15.48 -24.89 3.44
CA SER A 182 14.71 -25.80 2.59
C SER A 182 13.35 -26.16 3.18
N GLY A 183 12.89 -25.48 4.22
CA GLY A 183 11.61 -25.76 4.85
C GLY A 183 10.43 -25.16 4.10
N GLY A 184 9.32 -25.88 4.02
CA GLY A 184 8.06 -25.36 3.48
C GLY A 184 7.45 -24.31 4.40
N ILE A 185 7.04 -23.19 3.86
CA ILE A 185 6.21 -22.22 4.55
C ILE A 185 5.02 -21.87 3.68
N THR A 186 3.86 -21.73 4.29
CA THR A 186 2.67 -21.23 3.60
C THR A 186 2.63 -19.72 3.66
N TYR A 187 2.35 -19.08 2.54
CA TYR A 187 2.14 -17.65 2.48
C TYR A 187 0.78 -17.30 1.89
N PHE A 188 0.31 -16.11 2.24
CA PHE A 188 -0.90 -15.50 1.70
C PHE A 188 -0.53 -14.15 1.12
N GLN A 189 -1.00 -13.91 -0.10
CA GLN A 189 -0.83 -12.64 -0.79
C GLN A 189 -2.11 -11.84 -0.69
N TYR A 190 -1.99 -10.60 -0.22
CA TYR A 190 -3.08 -9.65 -0.26
C TYR A 190 -3.20 -9.01 -1.64
N TYR A 191 -4.43 -8.70 -2.06
CA TYR A 191 -4.61 -7.89 -3.25
C TYR A 191 -3.94 -6.52 -3.08
N HIS A 192 -3.35 -6.03 -4.15
CA HIS A 192 -2.73 -4.71 -4.15
C HIS A 192 -3.77 -3.61 -3.91
N VAL A 193 -3.46 -2.65 -3.02
CA VAL A 193 -4.32 -1.49 -2.76
C VAL A 193 -3.95 -0.35 -3.69
N GLY A 194 -4.87 -0.02 -4.55
CA GLY A 194 -4.68 1.00 -5.56
C GLY A 194 -4.11 0.46 -6.87
N PRO A 195 -3.89 1.31 -7.86
CA PRO A 195 -3.23 0.90 -9.07
C PRO A 195 -1.76 0.57 -8.77
N PRO A 196 -1.20 -0.45 -9.41
CA PRO A 196 0.21 -0.78 -9.25
C PRO A 196 1.08 0.40 -9.67
N ASP A 197 2.19 0.63 -8.94
CA ASP A 197 3.17 1.67 -9.25
C ASP A 197 3.97 1.30 -10.52
N GLN A 198 3.27 1.05 -11.61
CA GLN A 198 3.89 0.75 -12.89
C GLN A 198 3.80 1.97 -13.81
N VAL A 199 4.86 2.15 -14.59
CA VAL A 199 4.88 3.13 -15.67
C VAL A 199 3.68 2.87 -16.60
N GLY A 200 2.82 3.85 -16.75
CA GLY A 200 1.62 3.74 -17.60
C GLY A 200 0.32 3.38 -16.90
N VAL A 201 0.30 3.29 -15.57
CA VAL A 201 -0.94 3.02 -14.83
C VAL A 201 -1.64 4.32 -14.45
N PHE A 202 -2.95 4.33 -14.61
CA PHE A 202 -3.82 5.48 -14.38
C PHE A 202 -4.44 5.44 -12.98
N GLY A 203 -4.45 6.57 -12.29
CA GLY A 203 -5.13 6.68 -11.02
C GLY A 203 -5.01 8.07 -10.42
N TYR A 204 -5.95 8.42 -9.54
CA TYR A 204 -5.91 9.66 -8.80
C TYR A 204 -4.68 9.70 -7.89
N GLY A 205 -3.80 10.67 -8.14
CA GLY A 205 -2.56 10.86 -7.37
C GLY A 205 -1.37 9.98 -7.78
N ILE A 206 -1.46 9.22 -8.87
CA ILE A 206 -0.40 8.32 -9.34
C ILE A 206 0.21 8.78 -10.66
N SER A 207 -0.57 9.40 -11.53
CA SER A 207 -0.10 9.96 -12.79
C SER A 207 -0.80 11.27 -13.11
N GLN A 208 -0.58 11.80 -14.29
CA GLN A 208 -1.25 13.01 -14.74
C GLN A 208 -2.78 12.85 -14.64
N TRP A 209 -3.45 13.94 -14.28
CA TRP A 209 -4.90 14.04 -14.23
C TRP A 209 -5.53 13.65 -15.58
N GLY A 210 -6.42 12.67 -15.56
CA GLY A 210 -7.06 12.15 -16.78
C GLY A 210 -6.42 10.90 -17.35
N GLY A 211 -5.41 10.39 -16.69
CA GLY A 211 -4.64 9.23 -17.13
C GLY A 211 -3.70 9.60 -18.27
N THR A 212 -2.45 9.25 -18.15
CA THR A 212 -1.60 9.19 -19.33
C THR A 212 -1.74 7.83 -19.94
N VAL A 213 -1.96 7.82 -21.21
CA VAL A 213 -1.42 6.73 -22.02
C VAL A 213 0.01 6.53 -21.56
N SER A 214 0.43 5.29 -21.33
CA SER A 214 1.86 4.96 -21.25
C SER A 214 2.57 5.90 -22.24
N GLY A 215 3.63 6.56 -21.79
CA GLY A 215 4.39 7.46 -22.66
C GLY A 215 4.64 6.79 -24.00
N PRO A 216 4.96 7.53 -25.04
CA PRO A 216 5.04 6.98 -26.39
C PRO A 216 5.87 5.70 -26.35
N GLN A 217 5.24 4.61 -26.73
CA GLN A 217 5.94 3.33 -26.82
C GLN A 217 7.02 3.48 -27.87
N THR A 218 8.26 3.27 -27.47
CA THR A 218 9.40 3.37 -28.36
C THR A 218 9.84 1.97 -28.76
N THR A 219 10.08 1.79 -30.03
CA THR A 219 10.71 0.59 -30.57
C THR A 219 11.74 1.01 -31.60
N THR A 220 12.70 0.15 -31.85
CA THR A 220 13.67 0.37 -32.93
C THR A 220 13.19 -0.29 -34.20
N LEU A 221 13.55 0.30 -35.31
CA LEU A 221 13.30 -0.34 -36.61
C LEU A 221 14.14 -1.63 -36.73
N ASN A 222 13.52 -2.65 -37.27
CA ASN A 222 14.21 -3.88 -37.60
C ASN A 222 14.69 -3.78 -39.07
N GLY A 223 15.86 -3.17 -39.25
CA GLY A 223 16.46 -2.90 -40.55
C GLY A 223 16.37 -1.43 -40.98
N ALA A 224 16.99 -1.10 -42.10
CA ALA A 224 16.96 0.23 -42.67
C ALA A 224 15.60 0.51 -43.30
N LEU A 225 15.06 1.71 -43.11
CA LEU A 225 13.96 2.22 -43.92
C LEU A 225 14.47 2.48 -45.33
N ASN A 226 13.93 1.78 -46.30
CA ASN A 226 14.15 2.16 -47.68
C ASN A 226 13.45 3.50 -47.96
N ALA A 227 14.08 4.35 -48.76
CA ALA A 227 13.60 5.69 -49.08
C ALA A 227 12.16 5.76 -49.58
N ASP A 228 11.61 4.64 -50.04
CA ASP A 228 10.26 4.50 -50.57
C ASP A 228 9.20 4.09 -49.55
N ALA A 229 9.57 3.87 -48.28
CA ALA A 229 8.60 3.43 -47.26
C ALA A 229 7.50 4.48 -47.00
N PHE A 230 7.79 5.75 -47.24
CA PHE A 230 6.90 6.90 -47.08
C PHE A 230 6.78 7.78 -48.33
N GLY A 231 7.38 7.41 -49.46
CA GLY A 231 7.36 8.18 -50.67
C GLY A 231 6.09 7.98 -51.54
N THR A 232 5.78 8.97 -52.36
CA THR A 232 4.66 9.00 -53.30
C THR A 232 4.76 7.97 -54.44
N GLY A 233 5.18 6.77 -54.16
CA GLY A 233 5.33 5.70 -55.16
C GLY A 233 5.72 4.36 -54.57
N GLY A 234 6.03 4.33 -53.28
CA GLY A 234 6.39 3.09 -52.59
C GLY A 234 5.16 2.23 -52.30
N SER A 235 5.21 0.98 -52.68
CA SER A 235 4.18 -0.03 -52.36
C SER A 235 4.35 -0.65 -50.98
N GLY A 236 5.27 -0.12 -50.18
CA GLY A 236 5.55 -0.62 -48.82
C GLY A 236 4.57 -0.08 -47.79
N THR A 237 3.59 -0.88 -47.40
CA THR A 237 2.61 -0.55 -46.35
C THR A 237 3.03 -1.07 -44.99
N THR A 238 4.20 -1.66 -44.86
CA THR A 238 4.63 -2.35 -43.65
C THR A 238 5.95 -1.78 -43.12
N ILE A 239 5.95 -1.34 -41.89
CA ILE A 239 7.16 -0.96 -41.16
C ILE A 239 7.52 -2.11 -40.21
N ASN A 240 8.69 -2.68 -40.39
CA ASN A 240 9.19 -3.71 -39.50
C ASN A 240 9.81 -3.08 -38.26
N VAL A 241 9.29 -3.42 -37.09
CA VAL A 241 9.79 -2.97 -35.80
C VAL A 241 10.37 -4.16 -35.05
N ALA A 242 11.33 -3.87 -34.15
CA ALA A 242 11.99 -4.92 -33.35
C ALA A 242 11.06 -5.55 -32.32
N SER A 243 10.07 -4.81 -31.86
CA SER A 243 9.07 -5.30 -30.90
C SER A 243 7.76 -4.55 -31.03
N THR A 244 6.65 -5.27 -30.94
CA THR A 244 5.29 -4.70 -30.86
C THR A 244 4.75 -4.69 -29.43
N THR A 245 5.55 -5.09 -28.45
CA THR A 245 5.15 -5.12 -27.05
C THR A 245 4.78 -3.71 -26.57
N GLY A 246 3.61 -3.57 -26.00
CA GLY A 246 3.07 -2.29 -25.52
C GLY A 246 2.24 -1.52 -26.54
N PHE A 247 2.22 -1.93 -27.82
CA PHE A 247 1.31 -1.37 -28.81
C PHE A 247 -0.04 -2.09 -28.76
N PRO A 248 -1.17 -1.37 -28.84
CA PRO A 248 -2.48 -1.99 -28.93
C PRO A 248 -2.58 -2.92 -30.16
N SER A 249 -3.13 -4.10 -29.95
CA SER A 249 -3.34 -5.06 -31.04
C SER A 249 -4.55 -4.74 -31.95
N THR A 250 -5.41 -3.82 -31.50
CA THR A 250 -6.62 -3.40 -32.16
C THR A 250 -6.76 -1.88 -32.17
N GLY A 251 -7.34 -1.30 -33.22
CA GLY A 251 -7.53 0.13 -33.40
C GLY A 251 -6.47 0.78 -34.29
N THR A 252 -6.60 2.09 -34.51
CA THR A 252 -5.65 2.87 -35.30
C THR A 252 -4.55 3.41 -34.37
N ASN A 253 -3.33 3.01 -34.67
CA ASN A 253 -2.15 3.49 -33.96
C ASN A 253 -1.42 4.52 -34.83
N TYR A 254 -1.05 5.65 -34.23
CA TYR A 254 -0.25 6.68 -34.88
C TYR A 254 1.21 6.51 -34.49
N ILE A 255 2.09 6.47 -35.47
CA ILE A 255 3.54 6.37 -35.28
C ILE A 255 4.14 7.71 -35.65
N GLN A 256 4.92 8.28 -34.72
CA GLN A 256 5.77 9.43 -35.01
C GLN A 256 7.18 8.91 -35.25
N VAL A 257 7.74 9.25 -36.39
CA VAL A 257 9.10 8.89 -36.81
C VAL A 257 10.02 10.11 -36.72
#